data_a110b56c1403f1352a2c80a633587fc4
#
_entry.id   a110b56c1403f1352a2c80a633587fc4
#
_cell.length_a   1.000
_cell.length_b   1.000
_cell.length_c   1.000
_cell.angle_alpha   90.00
_cell.angle_beta   90.00
_cell.angle_gamma   90.00
#
_symmetry.space_group_name_H-M   'P 1'
#
loop_
_entity.id
_entity.type
_entity.pdbx_description
1 polymer ?
#
loop_
_entity_poly.entity_id
_entity_poly.type
_entity_poly.pdbx_seq_one_letter_code
_entity_poly.pdbx_strand_id
1 'polypeptide(L)'
;MKRKRGLPSYPGSRVLYVTLTFISILEACSIIAQTVFLARAITFLFHGETVQAVLNETLYFGITFAVRQMLVRTSQILVERFAEKTGLALRKQLIEAYFTLGPRFVQTNGTGHLVTLSIEGIEKFKTYIELTIPKMIRSSIVPGLIVLYVFTLDIKSGIILVVTIPIVIIFMILLGLAAQKMADSQYETYRVLSNHFVDTLKGLETLKYLGKSKQHEGKIEKVSKRYRKATMRTLRVAFLSSFALDFFTSLSIAFVAVGLGIRLIDGTIILLPALTILILAPEYFLPIKQVGANYHATLDGQLAIEQIEEILQKQKGIEMKDSNVDIVWNSSSSLKLKDVKVNNDESEKAMLEGIDFTWQGNGAIGVIGESGAGKSTLIDVLAGFLSPSAGKMLVNGVEIDGSTREDWQKNIAYIPQQPYIFPLSLKDNICFYETNTTDEEVERVINEVGLRSLVASLPNGMYEIIGEGGRMLSGGQEQRVAMARALLSKKPIILLDEPTAHLDIETEFEIKQSMLHLFEGKLVFLATHRLHWMKQMDHILILNKGKIIESGTYEELLTNETLHFHSEERGER
;
A
#
# COMPACT_ATOMS: atom_id res chain seq x y z
N MET A 1 -3.84 6.65 -17.76
CA MET A 1 -5.12 5.95 -17.46
C MET A 1 -6.27 6.95 -17.41
N LYS A 2 -7.43 6.66 -18.03
CA LYS A 2 -8.63 7.53 -17.94
C LYS A 2 -9.18 7.43 -16.52
N ARG A 3 -9.10 8.52 -15.73
CA ARG A 3 -9.77 8.62 -14.42
C ARG A 3 -11.23 8.17 -14.57
N LYS A 4 -11.62 7.11 -13.87
CA LYS A 4 -13.03 6.72 -13.76
C LYS A 4 -13.77 7.85 -13.04
N ARG A 5 -14.43 8.73 -13.80
CA ARG A 5 -15.31 9.77 -13.28
C ARG A 5 -16.61 9.12 -12.83
N GLY A 6 -16.74 8.77 -11.55
CA GLY A 6 -17.97 8.20 -10.99
C GLY A 6 -17.82 7.89 -9.51
N LEU A 7 -18.94 7.65 -8.84
CA LEU A 7 -18.96 7.16 -7.47
C LEU A 7 -18.31 5.76 -7.42
N PRO A 8 -17.46 5.47 -6.44
CA PRO A 8 -16.76 4.19 -6.34
C PRO A 8 -17.75 3.04 -6.15
N SER A 9 -17.54 1.92 -6.87
CA SER A 9 -18.43 0.76 -6.84
C SER A 9 -17.81 -0.36 -6.01
N TYR A 10 -18.25 -0.49 -4.75
CA TYR A 10 -17.87 -1.56 -3.83
C TYR A 10 -19.11 -2.38 -3.45
N PRO A 11 -18.97 -3.61 -2.93
CA PRO A 11 -20.08 -4.41 -2.46
C PRO A 11 -20.95 -3.64 -1.45
N GLY A 12 -22.25 -3.51 -1.74
CA GLY A 12 -23.19 -2.76 -0.91
C GLY A 12 -23.28 -1.24 -1.19
N SER A 13 -22.44 -0.67 -2.05
CA SER A 13 -22.44 0.77 -2.37
C SER A 13 -23.77 1.26 -2.95
N ARG A 14 -24.46 0.44 -3.78
CA ARG A 14 -25.75 0.81 -4.38
C ARG A 14 -26.83 1.05 -3.32
N VAL A 15 -26.91 0.19 -2.31
CA VAL A 15 -27.86 0.35 -1.20
C VAL A 15 -27.54 1.62 -0.42
N LEU A 16 -26.27 1.85 -0.10
CA LEU A 16 -25.84 3.07 0.56
C LEU A 16 -26.23 4.32 -0.22
N TYR A 17 -25.98 4.35 -1.53
CA TYR A 17 -26.28 5.54 -2.37
C TYR A 17 -27.79 5.82 -2.43
N VAL A 18 -28.62 4.78 -2.58
CA VAL A 18 -30.08 4.94 -2.55
C VAL A 18 -30.54 5.47 -1.20
N THR A 19 -30.04 4.90 -0.10
CA THR A 19 -30.39 5.33 1.25
C THR A 19 -29.96 6.77 1.52
N LEU A 20 -28.74 7.14 1.14
CA LEU A 20 -28.23 8.54 1.28
C LEU A 20 -29.03 9.51 0.42
N THR A 21 -29.42 9.12 -0.78
CA THR A 21 -30.29 9.94 -1.65
C THR A 21 -31.63 10.21 -0.97
N PHE A 22 -32.28 9.17 -0.42
CA PHE A 22 -33.53 9.30 0.31
C PHE A 22 -33.39 10.21 1.56
N ILE A 23 -32.34 9.97 2.36
CA ILE A 23 -32.04 10.82 3.54
C ILE A 23 -31.81 12.29 3.10
N SER A 24 -31.10 12.53 2.00
CA SER A 24 -30.82 13.89 1.50
C SER A 24 -32.10 14.59 1.00
N ILE A 25 -33.08 13.85 0.46
CA ILE A 25 -34.39 14.39 0.10
C ILE A 25 -35.16 14.79 1.36
N LEU A 26 -35.22 13.93 2.37
CA LEU A 26 -35.87 14.24 3.65
C LEU A 26 -35.19 15.43 4.35
N GLU A 27 -33.86 15.49 4.30
CA GLU A 27 -33.08 16.63 4.83
C GLU A 27 -33.44 17.92 4.13
N ALA A 28 -33.53 17.95 2.80
CA ALA A 28 -33.94 19.14 2.04
C ALA A 28 -35.36 19.59 2.39
N CYS A 29 -36.31 18.65 2.50
CA CYS A 29 -37.67 18.93 2.96
C CYS A 29 -37.65 19.52 4.38
N SER A 30 -36.86 18.98 5.28
CA SER A 30 -36.71 19.45 6.66
C SER A 30 -36.12 20.88 6.70
N ILE A 31 -35.11 21.20 5.86
CA ILE A 31 -34.53 22.53 5.72
C ILE A 31 -35.59 23.55 5.24
N ILE A 32 -36.37 23.18 4.22
CA ILE A 32 -37.44 24.04 3.70
C ILE A 32 -38.50 24.28 4.78
N ALA A 33 -38.98 23.21 5.44
CA ALA A 33 -39.99 23.34 6.50
C ALA A 33 -39.47 24.17 7.68
N GLN A 34 -38.26 23.91 8.15
CA GLN A 34 -37.60 24.69 9.20
C GLN A 34 -37.55 26.20 8.85
N THR A 35 -37.17 26.51 7.61
CA THR A 35 -37.08 27.90 7.13
C THR A 35 -38.43 28.56 7.06
N VAL A 36 -39.47 27.86 6.58
CA VAL A 36 -40.85 28.39 6.51
C VAL A 36 -41.38 28.68 7.90
N PHE A 37 -41.23 27.78 8.87
CA PHE A 37 -41.69 28.01 10.24
C PHE A 37 -40.97 29.19 10.90
N LEU A 38 -39.63 29.30 10.68
CA LEU A 38 -38.88 30.46 11.16
C LEU A 38 -39.34 31.76 10.53
N ALA A 39 -39.54 31.79 9.21
CA ALA A 39 -40.03 32.98 8.49
C ALA A 39 -41.44 33.38 8.95
N ARG A 40 -42.33 32.40 9.21
CA ARG A 40 -43.68 32.66 9.77
C ARG A 40 -43.60 33.25 11.18
N ALA A 41 -42.78 32.66 12.06
CA ALA A 41 -42.61 33.17 13.42
C ALA A 41 -42.15 34.62 13.41
N ILE A 42 -41.17 34.98 12.55
CA ILE A 42 -40.67 36.35 12.40
C ILE A 42 -41.79 37.28 11.83
N THR A 43 -42.54 36.78 10.82
CA THR A 43 -43.62 37.57 10.19
C THR A 43 -44.75 37.83 11.18
N PHE A 44 -45.14 36.85 12.03
CA PHE A 44 -46.15 37.02 13.05
C PHE A 44 -45.73 38.03 14.13
N LEU A 45 -44.46 37.98 14.56
CA LEU A 45 -43.90 38.99 15.46
C LEU A 45 -43.96 40.42 14.83
N PHE A 46 -43.62 40.51 13.55
CA PHE A 46 -43.63 41.79 12.83
C PHE A 46 -45.03 42.38 12.70
N HIS A 47 -46.09 41.55 12.58
CA HIS A 47 -47.49 42.00 12.49
C HIS A 47 -48.16 42.14 13.87
N GLY A 48 -47.45 41.89 14.96
CA GLY A 48 -47.98 42.02 16.32
C GLY A 48 -48.99 40.92 16.70
N GLU A 49 -48.86 39.74 16.12
CA GLU A 49 -49.68 38.59 16.43
C GLU A 49 -49.48 38.07 17.85
N THR A 50 -50.38 37.22 18.32
CA THR A 50 -50.37 36.69 19.69
C THR A 50 -49.13 35.86 19.97
N VAL A 51 -48.61 35.92 21.20
CA VAL A 51 -47.45 35.12 21.66
C VAL A 51 -47.69 33.61 21.42
N GLN A 52 -48.95 33.19 21.52
CA GLN A 52 -49.32 31.79 21.31
C GLN A 52 -49.11 31.33 19.85
N ALA A 53 -49.42 32.16 18.86
CA ALA A 53 -49.17 31.87 17.44
C ALA A 53 -47.68 31.77 17.14
N VAL A 54 -46.87 32.68 17.68
CA VAL A 54 -45.41 32.64 17.57
C VAL A 54 -44.81 31.44 18.23
N LEU A 55 -45.32 31.02 19.39
CA LEU A 55 -44.84 29.84 20.12
C LEU A 55 -45.03 28.55 19.32
N ASN A 56 -46.19 28.40 18.67
CA ASN A 56 -46.48 27.22 17.84
C ASN A 56 -45.50 27.11 16.63
N GLU A 57 -45.25 28.18 15.91
CA GLU A 57 -44.30 28.19 14.79
C GLU A 57 -42.87 27.94 15.26
N THR A 58 -42.49 28.47 16.42
CA THR A 58 -41.17 28.19 17.05
C THR A 58 -41.04 26.74 17.49
N LEU A 59 -42.10 26.10 17.99
CA LEU A 59 -42.11 24.69 18.32
C LEU A 59 -41.92 23.82 17.07
N TYR A 60 -42.64 24.10 15.98
CA TYR A 60 -42.49 23.39 14.71
C TYR A 60 -41.11 23.59 14.09
N PHE A 61 -40.52 24.78 14.21
CA PHE A 61 -39.12 25.01 13.87
C PHE A 61 -38.18 24.11 14.67
N GLY A 62 -38.37 24.04 15.99
CA GLY A 62 -37.57 23.18 16.87
C GLY A 62 -37.66 21.68 16.50
N ILE A 63 -38.88 21.20 16.20
CA ILE A 63 -39.09 19.82 15.78
C ILE A 63 -38.38 19.53 14.44
N THR A 64 -38.58 20.40 13.44
CA THR A 64 -37.93 20.22 12.12
C THR A 64 -36.42 20.35 12.19
N PHE A 65 -35.88 21.20 13.05
CA PHE A 65 -34.47 21.29 13.34
C PHE A 65 -33.93 19.96 13.95
N ALA A 66 -34.62 19.42 14.96
CA ALA A 66 -34.23 18.14 15.58
C ALA A 66 -34.27 16.98 14.58
N VAL A 67 -35.30 16.90 13.71
CA VAL A 67 -35.40 15.91 12.64
C VAL A 67 -34.22 16.07 11.67
N ARG A 68 -33.89 17.27 11.25
CA ARG A 68 -32.72 17.56 10.40
C ARG A 68 -31.42 17.03 11.01
N GLN A 69 -31.17 17.31 12.30
CA GLN A 69 -29.95 16.86 12.98
C GLN A 69 -29.90 15.33 13.06
N MET A 70 -31.04 14.69 13.32
CA MET A 70 -31.14 13.22 13.37
C MET A 70 -30.83 12.60 11.99
N LEU A 71 -31.35 13.16 10.90
CA LEU A 71 -31.10 12.71 9.53
C LEU A 71 -29.59 12.84 9.17
N VAL A 72 -28.98 13.98 9.50
CA VAL A 72 -27.56 14.22 9.27
C VAL A 72 -26.71 13.20 10.04
N ARG A 73 -27.01 12.96 11.33
CA ARG A 73 -26.29 11.99 12.15
C ARG A 73 -26.46 10.56 11.64
N THR A 74 -27.68 10.19 11.24
CA THR A 74 -27.95 8.86 10.65
C THR A 74 -27.15 8.66 9.36
N SER A 75 -27.12 9.66 8.48
CA SER A 75 -26.29 9.63 7.27
C SER A 75 -24.80 9.40 7.58
N GLN A 76 -24.24 10.13 8.55
CA GLN A 76 -22.86 9.99 8.99
C GLN A 76 -22.57 8.56 9.48
N ILE A 77 -23.37 8.02 10.41
CA ILE A 77 -23.19 6.66 10.95
C ILE A 77 -23.25 5.60 9.85
N LEU A 78 -24.15 5.72 8.88
CA LEU A 78 -24.24 4.78 7.76
C LEU A 78 -22.98 4.79 6.90
N VAL A 79 -22.46 5.97 6.60
CA VAL A 79 -21.25 6.13 5.77
C VAL A 79 -20.00 5.67 6.53
N GLU A 80 -19.85 6.02 7.81
CA GLU A 80 -18.76 5.58 8.68
C GLU A 80 -18.69 4.04 8.75
N ARG A 81 -19.85 3.38 9.01
CA ARG A 81 -19.92 1.91 9.02
C ARG A 81 -19.56 1.28 7.69
N PHE A 82 -20.01 1.88 6.59
CA PHE A 82 -19.67 1.39 5.25
C PHE A 82 -18.18 1.58 4.94
N ALA A 83 -17.62 2.73 5.27
CA ALA A 83 -16.19 3.02 5.08
C ALA A 83 -15.32 2.06 5.89
N GLU A 84 -15.68 1.79 7.16
CA GLU A 84 -14.96 0.86 8.03
C GLU A 84 -14.99 -0.57 7.47
N LYS A 85 -16.18 -1.06 7.13
CA LYS A 85 -16.34 -2.41 6.56
C LYS A 85 -15.56 -2.58 5.26
N THR A 86 -15.62 -1.58 4.37
CA THR A 86 -14.93 -1.64 3.07
C THR A 86 -13.43 -1.50 3.25
N GLY A 87 -12.98 -0.61 4.16
CA GLY A 87 -11.57 -0.45 4.49
C GLY A 87 -10.92 -1.71 5.06
N LEU A 88 -11.60 -2.41 5.98
CA LEU A 88 -11.15 -3.70 6.50
C LEU A 88 -11.04 -4.77 5.41
N ALA A 89 -12.04 -4.85 4.53
CA ALA A 89 -12.02 -5.80 3.42
C ALA A 89 -10.88 -5.51 2.43
N LEU A 90 -10.64 -4.24 2.09
CA LEU A 90 -9.54 -3.83 1.23
C LEU A 90 -8.17 -4.09 1.88
N ARG A 91 -8.02 -3.83 3.18
CA ARG A 91 -6.78 -4.13 3.91
C ARG A 91 -6.45 -5.62 3.86
N LYS A 92 -7.46 -6.47 4.10
CA LYS A 92 -7.29 -7.92 4.00
C LYS A 92 -6.84 -8.33 2.60
N GLN A 93 -7.54 -7.87 1.55
CA GLN A 93 -7.19 -8.16 0.16
C GLN A 93 -5.79 -7.67 -0.20
N LEU A 94 -5.38 -6.49 0.30
CA LEU A 94 -4.07 -5.93 0.04
C LEU A 94 -2.95 -6.75 0.68
N ILE A 95 -3.15 -7.21 1.92
CA ILE A 95 -2.21 -8.10 2.60
C ILE A 95 -2.13 -9.46 1.88
N GLU A 96 -3.26 -10.05 1.50
CA GLU A 96 -3.30 -11.28 0.70
C GLU A 96 -2.57 -11.10 -0.64
N ALA A 97 -2.74 -9.93 -1.28
CA ALA A 97 -2.03 -9.61 -2.51
C ALA A 97 -0.50 -9.57 -2.31
N TYR A 98 0.00 -9.01 -1.20
CA TYR A 98 1.44 -8.99 -0.91
C TYR A 98 2.02 -10.41 -0.78
N PHE A 99 1.31 -11.31 -0.10
CA PHE A 99 1.75 -12.70 0.01
C PHE A 99 1.71 -13.43 -1.34
N THR A 100 0.65 -13.23 -2.13
CA THR A 100 0.52 -13.83 -3.47
C THR A 100 1.57 -13.32 -4.45
N LEU A 101 1.89 -12.01 -4.41
CA LEU A 101 2.91 -11.41 -5.27
C LEU A 101 4.34 -11.78 -4.86
N GLY A 102 4.52 -12.18 -3.60
CA GLY A 102 5.76 -12.77 -3.10
C GLY A 102 6.82 -11.78 -2.64
N PRO A 103 7.96 -12.30 -2.12
CA PRO A 103 8.97 -11.50 -1.44
C PRO A 103 9.67 -10.50 -2.36
N ARG A 104 9.85 -10.83 -3.63
CA ARG A 104 10.52 -9.94 -4.59
C ARG A 104 9.70 -8.68 -4.87
N PHE A 105 8.37 -8.80 -4.99
CA PHE A 105 7.48 -7.64 -5.10
C PHE A 105 7.62 -6.71 -3.90
N VAL A 106 7.69 -7.28 -2.69
CA VAL A 106 7.87 -6.51 -1.44
C VAL A 106 9.22 -5.80 -1.41
N GLN A 107 10.30 -6.47 -1.83
CA GLN A 107 11.64 -5.86 -1.90
C GLN A 107 11.71 -4.71 -2.92
N THR A 108 11.15 -4.91 -4.11
CA THR A 108 11.18 -3.90 -5.19
C THR A 108 10.37 -2.65 -4.81
N ASN A 109 9.17 -2.82 -4.22
CA ASN A 109 8.32 -1.71 -3.84
C ASN A 109 8.69 -1.08 -2.48
N GLY A 110 9.51 -1.77 -1.68
CA GLY A 110 9.94 -1.35 -0.35
C GLY A 110 8.90 -1.60 0.74
N THR A 111 9.28 -2.36 1.77
CA THR A 111 8.41 -2.76 2.89
C THR A 111 7.74 -1.56 3.55
N GLY A 112 8.49 -0.47 3.80
CA GLY A 112 7.95 0.74 4.41
C GLY A 112 6.83 1.38 3.60
N HIS A 113 6.95 1.42 2.26
CA HIS A 113 5.90 1.95 1.39
C HIS A 113 4.62 1.10 1.45
N LEU A 114 4.76 -0.23 1.39
CA LEU A 114 3.62 -1.16 1.43
C LEU A 114 2.90 -1.14 2.79
N VAL A 115 3.64 -1.05 3.89
CA VAL A 115 3.08 -0.87 5.24
C VAL A 115 2.34 0.45 5.35
N THR A 116 2.94 1.55 4.89
CA THR A 116 2.28 2.88 4.87
C THR A 116 1.00 2.86 4.04
N LEU A 117 1.01 2.21 2.87
CA LEU A 117 -0.18 2.07 2.04
C LEU A 117 -1.28 1.26 2.75
N SER A 118 -0.92 0.19 3.47
CA SER A 118 -1.85 -0.65 4.22
C SER A 118 -2.47 0.03 5.44
N ILE A 119 -1.79 1.00 6.04
CA ILE A 119 -2.25 1.73 7.23
C ILE A 119 -2.84 3.08 6.80
N GLU A 120 -2.00 3.99 6.32
CA GLU A 120 -2.40 5.36 5.97
C GLU A 120 -3.21 5.42 4.66
N GLY A 121 -2.86 4.61 3.66
CA GLY A 121 -3.59 4.54 2.39
C GLY A 121 -5.03 4.12 2.59
N ILE A 122 -5.29 3.11 3.43
CA ILE A 122 -6.64 2.67 3.79
C ILE A 122 -7.38 3.75 4.59
N GLU A 123 -6.73 4.46 5.52
CA GLU A 123 -7.37 5.57 6.24
C GLU A 123 -7.72 6.75 5.31
N LYS A 124 -6.86 7.09 4.36
CA LYS A 124 -7.16 8.08 3.31
C LYS A 124 -8.34 7.66 2.44
N PHE A 125 -8.43 6.38 2.10
CA PHE A 125 -9.59 5.81 1.41
C PHE A 125 -10.88 5.93 2.23
N LYS A 126 -10.87 5.58 3.52
CA LYS A 126 -12.03 5.73 4.41
C LYS A 126 -12.47 7.18 4.48
N THR A 127 -11.54 8.10 4.73
CA THR A 127 -11.80 9.54 4.76
C THR A 127 -12.41 10.04 3.43
N TYR A 128 -11.92 9.53 2.29
CA TYR A 128 -12.51 9.85 0.99
C TYR A 128 -13.98 9.41 0.90
N ILE A 129 -14.31 8.20 1.32
CA ILE A 129 -15.70 7.71 1.34
C ILE A 129 -16.56 8.58 2.26
N GLU A 130 -16.12 8.84 3.47
CA GLU A 130 -16.85 9.57 4.51
C GLU A 130 -17.12 11.03 4.13
N LEU A 131 -16.14 11.69 3.53
CA LEU A 131 -16.26 13.12 3.18
C LEU A 131 -16.88 13.33 1.80
N THR A 132 -16.59 12.47 0.83
CA THR A 132 -16.93 12.75 -0.57
C THR A 132 -18.32 12.26 -0.94
N ILE A 133 -18.66 11.01 -0.60
CA ILE A 133 -19.91 10.39 -1.04
C ILE A 133 -21.15 11.16 -0.55
N PRO A 134 -21.33 11.40 0.77
CA PRO A 134 -22.53 12.09 1.26
C PRO A 134 -22.60 13.54 0.75
N LYS A 135 -21.45 14.24 0.65
CA LYS A 135 -21.41 15.61 0.18
C LYS A 135 -21.72 15.74 -1.32
N MET A 136 -21.26 14.80 -2.15
CA MET A 136 -21.62 14.78 -3.57
C MET A 136 -23.13 14.60 -3.77
N ILE A 137 -23.74 13.64 -3.06
CA ILE A 137 -25.18 13.39 -3.14
C ILE A 137 -25.95 14.61 -2.64
N ARG A 138 -25.59 15.14 -1.47
CA ARG A 138 -26.22 16.28 -0.85
C ARG A 138 -26.10 17.54 -1.71
N SER A 139 -24.92 17.79 -2.33
CA SER A 139 -24.68 18.97 -3.18
C SER A 139 -25.51 19.00 -4.47
N SER A 140 -26.05 17.85 -4.89
CA SER A 140 -26.95 17.77 -6.04
C SER A 140 -28.42 17.88 -5.63
N ILE A 141 -28.82 17.21 -4.54
CA ILE A 141 -30.21 17.07 -4.15
C ILE A 141 -30.72 18.29 -3.39
N VAL A 142 -29.99 18.75 -2.37
CA VAL A 142 -30.46 19.86 -1.50
C VAL A 142 -30.63 21.15 -2.27
N PRO A 143 -29.65 21.64 -3.06
CA PRO A 143 -29.85 22.83 -3.87
C PRO A 143 -30.95 22.68 -4.92
N GLY A 144 -31.06 21.49 -5.55
CA GLY A 144 -32.10 21.20 -6.53
C GLY A 144 -33.51 21.37 -5.97
N LEU A 145 -33.78 20.79 -4.78
CA LEU A 145 -35.08 20.93 -4.13
C LEU A 145 -35.33 22.31 -3.58
N ILE A 146 -34.31 22.98 -3.04
CA ILE A 146 -34.46 24.39 -2.57
C ILE A 146 -34.82 25.31 -3.73
N VAL A 147 -34.12 25.20 -4.87
CA VAL A 147 -34.42 26.09 -6.02
C VAL A 147 -35.80 25.82 -6.61
N LEU A 148 -36.21 24.54 -6.67
CA LEU A 148 -37.56 24.17 -7.11
C LEU A 148 -38.62 24.82 -6.22
N TYR A 149 -38.43 24.80 -4.90
CA TYR A 149 -39.33 25.45 -3.95
C TYR A 149 -39.30 26.98 -4.09
N VAL A 150 -38.11 27.57 -4.25
CA VAL A 150 -37.98 29.04 -4.46
C VAL A 150 -38.73 29.50 -5.72
N PHE A 151 -38.70 28.71 -6.81
CA PHE A 151 -39.50 29.02 -8.02
C PHE A 151 -41.00 29.09 -7.77
N THR A 152 -41.52 28.33 -6.79
CA THR A 152 -42.96 28.45 -6.42
C THR A 152 -43.29 29.71 -5.62
N LEU A 153 -42.28 30.31 -4.97
CA LEU A 153 -42.44 31.54 -4.21
C LEU A 153 -42.16 32.80 -5.05
N ASP A 154 -41.06 32.77 -5.83
CA ASP A 154 -40.63 33.89 -6.64
C ASP A 154 -39.70 33.48 -7.79
N ILE A 155 -40.16 33.66 -9.02
CA ILE A 155 -39.44 33.26 -10.23
C ILE A 155 -38.12 34.04 -10.39
N LYS A 156 -38.12 35.35 -10.08
CA LYS A 156 -36.93 36.19 -10.26
C LYS A 156 -35.79 35.76 -9.35
N SER A 157 -36.09 35.50 -8.09
CA SER A 157 -35.09 34.99 -7.13
C SER A 157 -34.60 33.59 -7.51
N GLY A 158 -35.49 32.71 -8.01
CA GLY A 158 -35.10 31.40 -8.53
C GLY A 158 -34.09 31.47 -9.68
N ILE A 159 -34.31 32.40 -10.64
CA ILE A 159 -33.37 32.63 -11.75
C ILE A 159 -32.02 33.12 -11.24
N ILE A 160 -31.97 34.03 -10.28
CA ILE A 160 -30.70 34.53 -9.70
C ILE A 160 -29.92 33.38 -9.07
N LEU A 161 -30.58 32.49 -8.29
CA LEU A 161 -29.93 31.33 -7.67
C LEU A 161 -29.39 30.38 -8.72
N VAL A 162 -30.15 30.05 -9.77
CA VAL A 162 -29.71 29.14 -10.84
C VAL A 162 -28.53 29.72 -11.62
N VAL A 163 -28.53 31.02 -11.94
CA VAL A 163 -27.43 31.66 -12.69
C VAL A 163 -26.14 31.74 -11.87
N THR A 164 -26.23 31.87 -10.56
CA THR A 164 -25.04 32.01 -9.70
C THR A 164 -24.30 30.69 -9.46
N ILE A 165 -24.97 29.52 -9.46
CA ILE A 165 -24.30 28.19 -9.27
C ILE A 165 -23.22 27.92 -10.31
N PRO A 166 -23.45 28.00 -11.62
CA PRO A 166 -22.42 27.78 -12.62
C PRO A 166 -21.19 28.66 -12.41
N ILE A 167 -21.39 29.91 -12.01
CA ILE A 167 -20.29 30.83 -11.73
C ILE A 167 -19.45 30.34 -10.57
N VAL A 168 -20.08 29.97 -9.45
CA VAL A 168 -19.38 29.41 -8.27
C VAL A 168 -18.64 28.11 -8.63
N ILE A 169 -19.28 27.21 -9.42
CA ILE A 169 -18.67 25.95 -9.83
C ILE A 169 -17.46 26.18 -10.76
N ILE A 170 -17.54 27.07 -11.72
CA ILE A 170 -16.42 27.41 -12.61
C ILE A 170 -15.23 27.94 -11.81
N PHE A 171 -15.47 28.87 -10.89
CA PHE A 171 -14.41 29.37 -10.01
C PHE A 171 -13.84 28.26 -9.11
N MET A 172 -14.69 27.40 -8.56
CA MET A 172 -14.25 26.25 -7.76
C MET A 172 -13.31 25.31 -8.56
N ILE A 173 -13.65 25.02 -9.83
CA ILE A 173 -12.81 24.16 -10.69
C ILE A 173 -11.49 24.85 -11.01
N LEU A 174 -11.50 26.11 -11.41
CA LEU A 174 -10.29 26.87 -11.75
C LEU A 174 -9.32 26.96 -10.56
N LEU A 175 -9.85 27.30 -9.38
CA LEU A 175 -9.07 27.39 -8.15
C LEU A 175 -8.58 26.02 -7.69
N GLY A 176 -9.40 24.96 -7.85
CA GLY A 176 -9.01 23.59 -7.57
C GLY A 176 -7.84 23.12 -8.41
N LEU A 177 -7.84 23.39 -9.73
CA LEU A 177 -6.72 23.06 -10.62
C LEU A 177 -5.45 23.83 -10.26
N ALA A 178 -5.56 25.11 -9.89
CA ALA A 178 -4.41 25.89 -9.41
C ALA A 178 -3.85 25.34 -8.09
N ALA A 179 -4.71 24.98 -7.15
CA ALA A 179 -4.34 24.41 -5.87
C ALA A 179 -3.66 23.03 -6.05
N GLN A 180 -4.17 22.18 -6.94
CA GLN A 180 -3.56 20.87 -7.25
C GLN A 180 -2.12 21.03 -7.76
N LYS A 181 -1.89 21.91 -8.74
CA LYS A 181 -0.53 22.15 -9.27
C LYS A 181 0.45 22.61 -8.19
N MET A 182 -0.01 23.41 -7.24
CA MET A 182 0.81 23.86 -6.11
C MET A 182 1.07 22.73 -5.10
N ALA A 183 0.06 21.89 -4.82
CA ALA A 183 0.17 20.73 -3.95
C ALA A 183 1.16 19.69 -4.52
N ASP A 184 1.09 19.40 -5.81
CA ASP A 184 2.03 18.48 -6.49
C ASP A 184 3.47 18.99 -6.37
N SER A 185 3.70 20.28 -6.58
CA SER A 185 5.02 20.91 -6.41
C SER A 185 5.52 20.86 -4.95
N GLN A 186 4.62 21.02 -3.99
CA GLN A 186 4.95 20.90 -2.56
C GLN A 186 5.32 19.48 -2.21
N TYR A 187 4.56 18.49 -2.69
CA TYR A 187 4.83 17.06 -2.45
C TYR A 187 6.19 16.64 -2.98
N GLU A 188 6.55 17.04 -4.20
CA GLU A 188 7.88 16.78 -4.77
C GLU A 188 9.00 17.40 -3.91
N THR A 189 8.80 18.62 -3.44
CA THR A 189 9.79 19.28 -2.56
C THR A 189 9.88 18.59 -1.19
N TYR A 190 8.77 18.07 -0.67
CA TYR A 190 8.74 17.28 0.55
C TYR A 190 9.50 15.96 0.38
N ARG A 191 9.29 15.24 -0.73
CA ARG A 191 9.99 13.99 -1.06
C ARG A 191 11.52 14.21 -1.10
N VAL A 192 11.96 15.29 -1.74
CA VAL A 192 13.38 15.65 -1.77
C VAL A 192 13.92 15.93 -0.37
N LEU A 193 13.17 16.65 0.47
CA LEU A 193 13.58 16.93 1.86
C LEU A 193 13.68 15.64 2.68
N SER A 194 12.67 14.77 2.57
CA SER A 194 12.61 13.49 3.28
C SER A 194 13.77 12.58 2.90
N ASN A 195 14.05 12.44 1.61
CA ASN A 195 15.19 11.65 1.12
C ASN A 195 16.52 12.20 1.65
N HIS A 196 16.74 13.52 1.55
CA HIS A 196 17.94 14.13 2.12
C HIS A 196 18.09 13.91 3.63
N PHE A 197 16.98 13.91 4.35
CA PHE A 197 16.99 13.67 5.79
C PHE A 197 17.36 12.21 6.10
N VAL A 198 16.74 11.25 5.42
CA VAL A 198 17.05 9.82 5.56
C VAL A 198 18.51 9.54 5.18
N ASP A 199 19.00 10.08 4.06
CA ASP A 199 20.38 9.92 3.63
C ASP A 199 21.37 10.50 4.65
N THR A 200 21.01 11.64 5.26
CA THR A 200 21.82 12.26 6.32
C THR A 200 21.87 11.38 7.56
N LEU A 201 20.76 10.77 7.97
CA LEU A 201 20.72 9.86 9.11
C LEU A 201 21.55 8.61 8.85
N LYS A 202 21.41 8.00 7.66
CA LYS A 202 22.25 6.85 7.26
C LYS A 202 23.73 7.17 7.18
N GLY A 203 24.08 8.37 6.73
CA GLY A 203 25.45 8.84 6.62
C GLY A 203 25.98 9.59 7.84
N LEU A 204 25.25 9.66 8.95
CA LEU A 204 25.57 10.52 10.11
C LEU A 204 26.94 10.19 10.70
N GLU A 205 27.23 8.91 10.85
CA GLU A 205 28.51 8.42 11.37
C GLU A 205 29.68 8.86 10.46
N THR A 206 29.54 8.62 9.16
CA THR A 206 30.54 9.05 8.16
C THR A 206 30.75 10.57 8.16
N LEU A 207 29.65 11.35 8.22
CA LEU A 207 29.73 12.81 8.28
C LEU A 207 30.44 13.30 9.54
N LYS A 208 30.25 12.61 10.66
CA LYS A 208 30.89 12.91 11.94
C LYS A 208 32.40 12.62 11.87
N TYR A 209 32.78 11.42 11.38
CA TYR A 209 34.18 11.03 11.24
C TYR A 209 34.94 11.95 10.26
N LEU A 210 34.30 12.38 9.18
CA LEU A 210 34.91 13.28 8.20
C LEU A 210 34.89 14.78 8.61
N GLY A 211 34.31 15.13 9.77
CA GLY A 211 34.18 16.51 10.23
C GLY A 211 33.30 17.41 9.33
N LYS A 212 32.38 16.79 8.52
CA LYS A 212 31.54 17.48 7.55
C LYS A 212 30.13 17.83 8.03
N SER A 213 29.81 17.57 9.30
CA SER A 213 28.45 17.74 9.86
C SER A 213 27.93 19.17 9.69
N LYS A 214 28.72 20.21 10.03
CA LYS A 214 28.34 21.63 9.84
C LYS A 214 28.10 22.01 8.37
N GLN A 215 28.89 21.46 7.46
CA GLN A 215 28.72 21.73 6.02
C GLN A 215 27.43 21.09 5.49
N HIS A 216 27.07 19.93 6.03
CA HIS A 216 25.85 19.21 5.64
C HIS A 216 24.59 19.87 6.19
N GLU A 217 24.64 20.47 7.41
CA GLU A 217 23.59 21.30 7.99
C GLU A 217 23.13 22.40 7.01
N GLY A 218 24.07 23.11 6.38
CA GLY A 218 23.75 24.14 5.39
C GLY A 218 23.03 23.60 4.14
N LYS A 219 23.25 22.32 3.77
CA LYS A 219 22.50 21.67 2.67
C LYS A 219 21.06 21.38 3.08
N ILE A 220 20.85 20.82 4.26
CA ILE A 220 19.53 20.56 4.82
C ILE A 220 18.73 21.85 4.96
N GLU A 221 19.36 22.91 5.47
CA GLU A 221 18.72 24.22 5.61
C GLU A 221 18.22 24.77 4.25
N LYS A 222 19.01 24.64 3.18
CA LYS A 222 18.61 25.07 1.83
C LYS A 222 17.38 24.30 1.33
N VAL A 223 17.36 22.97 1.51
CA VAL A 223 16.22 22.13 1.10
C VAL A 223 14.99 22.45 1.94
N SER A 224 15.14 22.59 3.25
CA SER A 224 14.08 23.02 4.18
C SER A 224 13.49 24.38 3.80
N LYS A 225 14.34 25.36 3.43
CA LYS A 225 13.88 26.67 2.94
C LYS A 225 13.07 26.57 1.63
N ARG A 226 13.45 25.64 0.73
CA ARG A 226 12.69 25.38 -0.50
C ARG A 226 11.31 24.78 -0.18
N TYR A 227 11.25 23.78 0.69
CA TYR A 227 10.01 23.18 1.16
C TYR A 227 9.10 24.23 1.82
N ARG A 228 9.64 25.04 2.74
CA ARG A 228 8.88 26.13 3.35
C ARG A 228 8.28 27.10 2.31
N LYS A 229 9.05 27.47 1.28
CA LYS A 229 8.54 28.34 0.21
C LYS A 229 7.42 27.68 -0.59
N ALA A 230 7.53 26.38 -0.90
CA ALA A 230 6.51 25.62 -1.60
C ALA A 230 5.24 25.52 -0.76
N THR A 231 5.36 25.16 0.52
CA THR A 231 4.24 25.09 1.48
C THR A 231 3.53 26.42 1.60
N MET A 232 4.26 27.54 1.75
CA MET A 232 3.66 28.87 1.84
C MET A 232 2.92 29.28 0.55
N ARG A 233 3.40 28.84 -0.62
CA ARG A 233 2.68 29.06 -1.89
C ARG A 233 1.39 28.25 -1.95
N THR A 234 1.42 26.99 -1.57
CA THR A 234 0.24 26.12 -1.52
C THR A 234 -0.80 26.68 -0.55
N LEU A 235 -0.38 27.09 0.67
CA LEU A 235 -1.27 27.70 1.65
C LEU A 235 -1.91 28.99 1.14
N ARG A 236 -1.15 29.87 0.45
CA ARG A 236 -1.72 31.09 -0.14
C ARG A 236 -2.81 30.78 -1.15
N VAL A 237 -2.59 29.78 -2.03
CA VAL A 237 -3.60 29.38 -3.02
C VAL A 237 -4.79 28.74 -2.34
N ALA A 238 -4.59 27.91 -1.31
CA ALA A 238 -5.68 27.31 -0.55
C ALA A 238 -6.54 28.36 0.17
N PHE A 239 -5.92 29.33 0.85
CA PHE A 239 -6.65 30.45 1.48
C PHE A 239 -7.38 31.32 0.45
N LEU A 240 -6.72 31.62 -0.68
CA LEU A 240 -7.36 32.39 -1.75
C LEU A 240 -8.57 31.67 -2.34
N SER A 241 -8.46 30.33 -2.48
CA SER A 241 -9.57 29.49 -2.95
C SER A 241 -10.76 29.53 -1.98
N SER A 242 -10.51 29.36 -0.69
CA SER A 242 -11.57 29.44 0.33
C SER A 242 -12.18 30.81 0.38
N PHE A 243 -11.36 31.88 0.38
CA PHE A 243 -11.83 33.26 0.34
C PHE A 243 -12.69 33.55 -0.89
N ALA A 244 -12.27 33.11 -2.07
CA ALA A 244 -13.02 33.34 -3.30
C ALA A 244 -14.40 32.66 -3.28
N LEU A 245 -14.45 31.40 -2.80
CA LEU A 245 -15.72 30.68 -2.63
C LEU A 245 -16.65 31.40 -1.65
N ASP A 246 -16.12 31.85 -0.51
CA ASP A 246 -16.89 32.63 0.47
C ASP A 246 -17.37 33.96 -0.10
N PHE A 247 -16.49 34.67 -0.81
CA PHE A 247 -16.80 35.94 -1.42
C PHE A 247 -17.94 35.85 -2.47
N PHE A 248 -17.80 34.92 -3.43
CA PHE A 248 -18.83 34.74 -4.48
C PHE A 248 -20.15 34.26 -3.91
N THR A 249 -20.12 33.37 -2.90
CA THR A 249 -21.33 32.92 -2.21
C THR A 249 -22.00 34.06 -1.48
N SER A 250 -21.25 34.84 -0.71
CA SER A 250 -21.79 35.99 0.04
C SER A 250 -22.31 37.08 -0.90
N LEU A 251 -21.59 37.32 -2.00
CA LEU A 251 -22.05 38.29 -3.03
C LEU A 251 -23.36 37.82 -3.68
N SER A 252 -23.49 36.51 -3.97
CA SER A 252 -24.74 35.96 -4.52
C SER A 252 -25.92 36.12 -3.55
N ILE A 253 -25.69 35.85 -2.26
CA ILE A 253 -26.70 36.09 -1.20
C ILE A 253 -27.06 37.55 -1.12
N ALA A 254 -26.07 38.45 -1.19
CA ALA A 254 -26.30 39.90 -1.17
C ALA A 254 -27.16 40.38 -2.37
N PHE A 255 -26.92 39.87 -3.59
CA PHE A 255 -27.76 40.18 -4.75
C PHE A 255 -29.22 39.73 -4.54
N VAL A 256 -29.43 38.54 -3.98
CA VAL A 256 -30.78 38.07 -3.64
C VAL A 256 -31.41 38.97 -2.58
N ALA A 257 -30.66 39.29 -1.51
CA ALA A 257 -31.15 40.14 -0.42
C ALA A 257 -31.54 41.54 -0.89
N VAL A 258 -30.67 42.19 -1.69
CA VAL A 258 -30.96 43.54 -2.24
C VAL A 258 -32.15 43.49 -3.20
N GLY A 259 -32.21 42.50 -4.10
CA GLY A 259 -33.32 42.33 -5.04
C GLY A 259 -34.66 42.09 -4.33
N LEU A 260 -34.67 41.30 -3.26
CA LEU A 260 -35.86 41.06 -2.42
C LEU A 260 -36.24 42.35 -1.64
N GLY A 261 -35.26 43.05 -1.06
CA GLY A 261 -35.47 44.28 -0.29
C GLY A 261 -36.11 45.40 -1.12
N ILE A 262 -35.59 45.65 -2.32
CA ILE A 262 -36.16 46.64 -3.23
C ILE A 262 -37.63 46.30 -3.55
N ARG A 263 -37.90 45.04 -3.93
CA ARG A 263 -39.26 44.61 -4.29
C ARG A 263 -40.22 44.54 -3.11
N LEU A 264 -39.71 44.35 -1.89
CA LEU A 264 -40.51 44.45 -0.68
C LEU A 264 -40.95 45.90 -0.42
N ILE A 265 -40.04 46.86 -0.64
CA ILE A 265 -40.36 48.32 -0.55
C ILE A 265 -41.37 48.72 -1.61
N ASP A 266 -41.18 48.22 -2.86
CA ASP A 266 -42.08 48.46 -3.98
C ASP A 266 -43.45 47.76 -3.83
N GLY A 267 -43.64 46.93 -2.79
CA GLY A 267 -44.88 46.18 -2.55
C GLY A 267 -45.14 45.05 -3.55
N THR A 268 -44.13 44.67 -4.37
CA THR A 268 -44.26 43.63 -5.39
C THR A 268 -44.05 42.20 -4.84
N ILE A 269 -43.55 42.05 -3.60
CA ILE A 269 -43.43 40.79 -2.85
C ILE A 269 -43.82 41.04 -1.39
N ILE A 270 -44.43 40.07 -0.75
CA ILE A 270 -44.78 40.15 0.68
C ILE A 270 -43.64 39.59 1.57
N LEU A 271 -43.67 39.99 2.86
CA LEU A 271 -42.58 39.71 3.82
C LEU A 271 -42.26 38.23 3.96
N LEU A 272 -43.28 37.36 4.07
CA LEU A 272 -43.08 35.91 4.32
C LEU A 272 -42.28 35.21 3.22
N PRO A 273 -42.61 35.27 1.91
CA PRO A 273 -41.80 34.72 0.84
C PRO A 273 -40.40 35.35 0.79
N ALA A 274 -40.28 36.67 0.99
CA ALA A 274 -38.99 37.35 0.95
C ALA A 274 -38.04 36.84 2.05
N LEU A 275 -38.54 36.72 3.29
CA LEU A 275 -37.77 36.14 4.40
C LEU A 275 -37.43 34.67 4.16
N THR A 276 -38.38 33.88 3.67
CA THR A 276 -38.17 32.48 3.39
C THR A 276 -37.04 32.28 2.37
N ILE A 277 -37.03 33.02 1.28
CA ILE A 277 -35.98 32.95 0.25
C ILE A 277 -34.63 33.42 0.81
N LEU A 278 -34.62 34.50 1.59
CA LEU A 278 -33.40 35.04 2.19
C LEU A 278 -32.74 34.07 3.15
N ILE A 279 -33.51 33.34 3.97
CA ILE A 279 -33.02 32.34 4.92
C ILE A 279 -32.58 31.05 4.18
N LEU A 280 -33.24 30.67 3.05
CA LEU A 280 -32.86 29.52 2.24
C LEU A 280 -31.60 29.77 1.41
N ALA A 281 -31.26 30.99 1.03
CA ALA A 281 -30.13 31.27 0.18
C ALA A 281 -28.79 30.76 0.71
N PRO A 282 -28.41 30.91 1.99
CA PRO A 282 -27.22 30.29 2.57
C PRO A 282 -27.25 28.75 2.51
N GLU A 283 -28.39 28.14 2.81
CA GLU A 283 -28.55 26.64 2.79
C GLU A 283 -28.43 26.07 1.37
N TYR A 284 -28.77 26.87 0.35
CA TYR A 284 -28.61 26.51 -1.07
C TYR A 284 -27.14 26.40 -1.49
N PHE A 285 -26.28 27.33 -1.05
CA PHE A 285 -24.86 27.35 -1.42
C PHE A 285 -23.98 26.47 -0.54
N LEU A 286 -24.38 26.19 0.72
CA LEU A 286 -23.58 25.49 1.70
C LEU A 286 -23.09 24.10 1.24
N PRO A 287 -23.91 23.21 0.64
CA PRO A 287 -23.45 21.90 0.18
C PRO A 287 -22.38 21.98 -0.91
N ILE A 288 -22.51 22.93 -1.84
CA ILE A 288 -21.55 23.15 -2.94
C ILE A 288 -20.21 23.62 -2.38
N LYS A 289 -20.22 24.56 -1.44
CA LYS A 289 -19.04 25.06 -0.74
C LYS A 289 -18.31 23.93 0.00
N GLN A 290 -19.05 23.01 0.66
CA GLN A 290 -18.49 21.87 1.39
C GLN A 290 -17.76 20.88 0.47
N VAL A 291 -18.22 20.69 -0.77
CA VAL A 291 -17.49 19.85 -1.75
C VAL A 291 -16.15 20.50 -2.10
N GLY A 292 -16.11 21.80 -2.32
CA GLY A 292 -14.87 22.53 -2.62
C GLY A 292 -13.86 22.49 -1.47
N ALA A 293 -14.32 22.64 -0.23
CA ALA A 293 -13.46 22.63 0.96
C ALA A 293 -12.75 21.27 1.19
N ASN A 294 -13.37 20.16 0.77
CA ASN A 294 -12.81 18.80 0.97
C ASN A 294 -12.06 18.26 -0.27
N TYR A 295 -11.80 19.11 -1.25
CA TYR A 295 -11.14 18.67 -2.49
C TYR A 295 -9.79 17.96 -2.26
N HIS A 296 -8.96 18.46 -1.34
CA HIS A 296 -7.66 17.85 -1.05
C HIS A 296 -7.79 16.46 -0.43
N ALA A 297 -8.65 16.27 0.56
CA ALA A 297 -8.90 14.96 1.15
C ALA A 297 -9.46 13.96 0.12
N THR A 298 -10.30 14.45 -0.81
CA THR A 298 -10.82 13.66 -1.93
C THR A 298 -9.69 13.20 -2.86
N LEU A 299 -8.74 14.08 -3.18
CA LEU A 299 -7.62 13.78 -4.06
C LEU A 299 -6.67 12.76 -3.43
N ASP A 300 -6.29 12.95 -2.16
CA ASP A 300 -5.41 12.03 -1.43
C ASP A 300 -6.00 10.62 -1.35
N GLY A 301 -7.31 10.53 -1.08
CA GLY A 301 -8.00 9.25 -1.07
C GLY A 301 -8.08 8.58 -2.44
N GLN A 302 -8.29 9.35 -3.52
CA GLN A 302 -8.27 8.83 -4.89
C GLN A 302 -6.90 8.26 -5.28
N LEU A 303 -5.81 8.96 -4.94
CA LEU A 303 -4.45 8.49 -5.19
C LEU A 303 -4.16 7.18 -4.43
N ALA A 304 -4.60 7.08 -3.17
CA ALA A 304 -4.45 5.85 -2.40
C ALA A 304 -5.23 4.68 -3.03
N ILE A 305 -6.45 4.93 -3.52
CA ILE A 305 -7.24 3.92 -4.23
C ILE A 305 -6.55 3.45 -5.51
N GLU A 306 -6.02 4.37 -6.31
CA GLU A 306 -5.31 4.03 -7.56
C GLU A 306 -4.12 3.10 -7.28
N GLN A 307 -3.32 3.39 -6.24
CA GLN A 307 -2.21 2.53 -5.83
C GLN A 307 -2.67 1.15 -5.34
N ILE A 308 -3.72 1.11 -4.52
CA ILE A 308 -4.30 -0.16 -4.03
C ILE A 308 -4.85 -0.99 -5.20
N GLU A 309 -5.62 -0.37 -6.10
CA GLU A 309 -6.19 -1.06 -7.27
C GLU A 309 -5.10 -1.60 -8.21
N GLU A 310 -3.99 -0.88 -8.39
CA GLU A 310 -2.86 -1.34 -9.19
C GLU A 310 -2.27 -2.63 -8.63
N ILE A 311 -2.06 -2.70 -7.31
CA ILE A 311 -1.53 -3.91 -6.65
C ILE A 311 -2.52 -5.08 -6.76
N LEU A 312 -3.81 -4.82 -6.51
CA LEU A 312 -4.84 -5.85 -6.63
C LEU A 312 -5.04 -6.34 -8.09
N GLN A 313 -4.78 -5.48 -9.08
CA GLN A 313 -4.79 -5.89 -10.49
C GLN A 313 -3.59 -6.79 -10.84
N LYS A 314 -2.40 -6.49 -10.31
CA LYS A 314 -1.22 -7.35 -10.47
C LYS A 314 -1.46 -8.74 -9.87
N GLN A 315 -2.09 -8.82 -8.69
CA GLN A 315 -2.47 -10.10 -8.08
C GLN A 315 -3.43 -10.90 -8.97
N LYS A 316 -4.46 -10.25 -9.55
CA LYS A 316 -5.44 -10.93 -10.42
C LYS A 316 -4.84 -11.45 -11.73
N GLY A 317 -3.72 -10.88 -12.17
CA GLY A 317 -2.98 -11.37 -13.33
C GLY A 317 -2.26 -12.69 -13.09
N ILE A 318 -2.08 -13.08 -11.81
CA ILE A 318 -1.59 -14.40 -11.43
C ILE A 318 -2.83 -15.30 -11.36
N GLU A 319 -3.07 -16.11 -12.41
CA GLU A 319 -4.18 -17.05 -12.45
C GLU A 319 -4.02 -18.08 -11.32
N MET A 320 -4.78 -17.91 -10.25
CA MET A 320 -4.97 -18.95 -9.25
C MET A 320 -6.11 -19.86 -9.74
N LYS A 321 -5.77 -20.84 -10.54
CA LYS A 321 -6.65 -22.00 -10.73
C LYS A 321 -6.41 -22.93 -9.56
N ASP A 322 -7.46 -23.32 -8.85
CA ASP A 322 -7.39 -24.41 -7.87
C ASP A 322 -6.93 -25.69 -8.59
N SER A 323 -5.64 -25.93 -8.60
CA SER A 323 -5.10 -27.20 -9.06
C SER A 323 -4.85 -28.06 -7.82
N ASN A 324 -5.67 -29.08 -7.61
CA ASN A 324 -5.41 -30.14 -6.63
C ASN A 324 -4.33 -31.11 -7.17
N VAL A 325 -3.15 -30.59 -7.52
CA VAL A 325 -2.03 -31.42 -7.95
C VAL A 325 -1.05 -31.51 -6.80
N ASP A 326 -1.00 -32.64 -6.15
CA ASP A 326 -0.03 -32.91 -5.08
C ASP A 326 1.36 -33.11 -5.70
N ILE A 327 2.21 -32.10 -5.63
CA ILE A 327 3.58 -32.15 -6.15
C ILE A 327 4.48 -32.71 -5.05
N VAL A 328 4.89 -33.97 -5.19
CA VAL A 328 5.82 -34.62 -4.27
C VAL A 328 7.17 -34.79 -4.95
N TRP A 329 8.27 -34.44 -4.25
CA TRP A 329 9.62 -34.66 -4.71
C TRP A 329 10.23 -35.91 -4.07
N ASN A 330 10.83 -36.75 -4.90
CA ASN A 330 11.55 -37.98 -4.48
C ASN A 330 12.72 -38.28 -5.45
N SER A 331 13.43 -39.37 -5.21
CA SER A 331 14.60 -39.76 -6.00
C SER A 331 14.30 -40.07 -7.49
N SER A 332 13.06 -40.29 -7.87
CA SER A 332 12.66 -40.51 -9.27
C SER A 332 12.09 -39.25 -9.94
N SER A 333 11.94 -38.16 -9.18
CA SER A 333 11.38 -36.89 -9.68
C SER A 333 12.31 -36.18 -10.64
N SER A 334 11.72 -35.36 -11.52
CA SER A 334 12.46 -34.58 -12.52
C SER A 334 12.09 -33.11 -12.45
N LEU A 335 13.10 -32.24 -12.54
CA LEU A 335 12.98 -30.80 -12.70
C LEU A 335 13.48 -30.41 -14.07
N LYS A 336 12.70 -29.61 -14.79
CA LYS A 336 13.06 -29.13 -16.12
C LYS A 336 12.74 -27.67 -16.30
N LEU A 337 13.75 -26.87 -16.63
CA LEU A 337 13.61 -25.49 -17.11
C LEU A 337 13.68 -25.52 -18.64
N LYS A 338 12.75 -24.86 -19.31
CA LYS A 338 12.68 -24.76 -20.79
C LYS A 338 12.62 -23.30 -21.20
N ASP A 339 13.65 -22.81 -21.88
CA ASP A 339 13.79 -21.43 -22.40
C ASP A 339 13.31 -20.37 -21.39
N VAL A 340 13.70 -20.53 -20.10
CA VAL A 340 13.24 -19.65 -19.03
C VAL A 340 13.86 -18.27 -19.18
N LYS A 341 13.00 -17.25 -19.29
CA LYS A 341 13.39 -15.83 -19.37
C LYS A 341 12.74 -15.04 -18.27
N VAL A 342 13.48 -14.09 -17.72
CA VAL A 342 13.00 -13.15 -16.70
C VAL A 342 13.45 -11.76 -17.08
N ASN A 343 12.49 -10.87 -17.28
CA ASN A 343 12.74 -9.45 -17.55
C ASN A 343 12.68 -8.63 -16.27
N ASN A 344 13.41 -7.53 -16.23
CA ASN A 344 13.27 -6.56 -15.16
C ASN A 344 12.11 -5.62 -15.47
N ASP A 345 11.16 -5.45 -14.53
CA ASP A 345 9.99 -4.57 -14.70
C ASP A 345 10.35 -3.10 -14.93
N GLU A 346 11.54 -2.64 -14.47
CA GLU A 346 11.98 -1.24 -14.55
C GLU A 346 12.97 -0.95 -15.69
N SER A 347 13.59 -1.98 -16.24
CA SER A 347 14.55 -1.85 -17.33
C SER A 347 14.33 -2.95 -18.36
N GLU A 348 14.43 -2.64 -19.66
CA GLU A 348 14.31 -3.63 -20.74
C GLU A 348 15.41 -4.72 -20.72
N LYS A 349 16.26 -4.73 -19.67
CA LYS A 349 17.36 -5.68 -19.54
C LYS A 349 16.87 -7.00 -18.97
N ALA A 350 17.08 -8.09 -19.70
CA ALA A 350 16.78 -9.44 -19.20
C ALA A 350 17.68 -9.79 -18.00
N MET A 351 17.07 -10.37 -16.97
CA MET A 351 17.78 -10.90 -15.79
C MET A 351 18.16 -12.36 -15.99
N LEU A 352 17.31 -13.13 -16.69
CA LEU A 352 17.61 -14.47 -17.21
C LEU A 352 17.19 -14.50 -18.68
N GLU A 353 18.00 -15.15 -19.52
CA GLU A 353 17.84 -15.15 -20.97
C GLU A 353 18.01 -16.56 -21.53
N GLY A 354 16.90 -17.31 -21.60
CA GLY A 354 16.87 -18.65 -22.21
C GLY A 354 17.62 -19.70 -21.40
N ILE A 355 17.21 -19.89 -20.13
CA ILE A 355 17.78 -20.95 -19.29
C ILE A 355 17.14 -22.28 -19.63
N ASP A 356 17.94 -23.21 -20.12
CA ASP A 356 17.61 -24.62 -20.33
C ASP A 356 18.41 -25.49 -19.35
N PHE A 357 17.71 -26.27 -18.52
CA PHE A 357 18.33 -27.17 -17.54
C PHE A 357 17.39 -28.33 -17.22
N THR A 358 17.95 -29.53 -17.05
CA THR A 358 17.18 -30.71 -16.64
C THR A 358 17.96 -31.48 -15.58
N TRP A 359 17.24 -31.83 -14.50
CA TRP A 359 17.81 -32.64 -13.41
C TRP A 359 16.85 -33.75 -13.01
N GLN A 360 17.39 -34.88 -12.55
CA GLN A 360 16.59 -36.00 -12.09
C GLN A 360 17.10 -36.51 -10.73
N GLY A 361 16.16 -36.69 -9.80
CA GLY A 361 16.44 -37.21 -8.46
C GLY A 361 17.07 -36.17 -7.51
N ASN A 362 17.70 -36.70 -6.46
CA ASN A 362 18.43 -35.93 -5.46
C ASN A 362 19.82 -35.58 -5.97
N GLY A 363 20.48 -34.63 -5.34
CA GLY A 363 21.83 -34.19 -5.68
C GLY A 363 22.06 -32.71 -5.38
N ALA A 364 23.32 -32.32 -5.28
CA ALA A 364 23.75 -30.98 -4.97
C ALA A 364 24.22 -30.26 -6.23
N ILE A 365 23.51 -29.16 -6.61
CA ILE A 365 23.80 -28.34 -7.78
C ILE A 365 24.37 -26.99 -7.32
N GLY A 366 25.61 -26.71 -7.72
CA GLY A 366 26.23 -25.39 -7.52
C GLY A 366 25.86 -24.43 -8.64
N VAL A 367 25.50 -23.19 -8.29
CA VAL A 367 25.24 -22.10 -9.24
C VAL A 367 26.27 -21.01 -8.98
N ILE A 368 27.22 -20.83 -9.91
CA ILE A 368 28.28 -19.84 -9.79
C ILE A 368 28.20 -18.78 -10.87
N GLY A 369 28.81 -17.63 -10.62
CA GLY A 369 28.88 -16.50 -11.55
C GLY A 369 29.19 -15.20 -10.81
N GLU A 370 29.50 -14.16 -11.56
CA GLU A 370 29.75 -12.83 -11.00
C GLU A 370 28.51 -12.25 -10.29
N SER A 371 28.75 -11.18 -9.51
CA SER A 371 27.61 -10.41 -8.95
C SER A 371 26.78 -9.82 -10.10
N GLY A 372 25.46 -10.03 -10.03
CA GLY A 372 24.55 -9.63 -11.12
C GLY A 372 24.45 -10.60 -12.29
N ALA A 373 25.08 -11.78 -12.24
CA ALA A 373 24.96 -12.80 -13.29
C ALA A 373 23.57 -13.47 -13.38
N GLY A 374 22.69 -13.29 -12.39
CA GLY A 374 21.34 -13.86 -12.39
C GLY A 374 21.15 -15.03 -11.41
N LYS A 375 22.12 -15.33 -10.53
CA LYS A 375 22.08 -16.46 -9.58
C LYS A 375 20.83 -16.40 -8.67
N SER A 376 20.65 -15.31 -7.93
CA SER A 376 19.49 -15.14 -7.04
C SER A 376 18.18 -15.14 -7.81
N THR A 377 18.16 -14.62 -9.06
CA THR A 377 16.99 -14.68 -9.92
C THR A 377 16.63 -16.12 -10.30
N LEU A 378 17.63 -16.96 -10.59
CA LEU A 378 17.41 -18.38 -10.85
C LEU A 378 16.88 -19.10 -9.60
N ILE A 379 17.45 -18.83 -8.41
CA ILE A 379 16.95 -19.37 -7.15
C ILE A 379 15.50 -18.92 -6.88
N ASP A 380 15.15 -17.65 -7.15
CA ASP A 380 13.77 -17.14 -7.01
C ASP A 380 12.78 -17.85 -7.94
N VAL A 381 13.21 -18.17 -9.18
CA VAL A 381 12.39 -18.96 -10.12
C VAL A 381 12.20 -20.38 -9.59
N LEU A 382 13.29 -21.03 -9.15
CA LEU A 382 13.25 -22.38 -8.57
C LEU A 382 12.40 -22.45 -7.30
N ALA A 383 12.43 -21.39 -6.47
CA ALA A 383 11.59 -21.27 -5.29
C ALA A 383 10.11 -20.98 -5.60
N GLY A 384 9.78 -20.67 -6.86
CA GLY A 384 8.46 -20.21 -7.24
C GLY A 384 8.14 -18.80 -6.73
N PHE A 385 9.12 -18.00 -6.26
CA PHE A 385 8.91 -16.61 -5.85
C PHE A 385 8.78 -15.68 -7.04
N LEU A 386 9.32 -16.10 -8.19
CA LEU A 386 9.31 -15.34 -9.42
C LEU A 386 8.82 -16.21 -10.57
N SER A 387 7.76 -15.78 -11.24
CA SER A 387 7.28 -16.45 -12.46
C SER A 387 8.13 -16.04 -13.66
N PRO A 388 8.51 -16.96 -14.55
CA PRO A 388 9.17 -16.62 -15.80
C PRO A 388 8.33 -15.66 -16.66
N SER A 389 8.99 -14.70 -17.30
CA SER A 389 8.35 -13.84 -18.32
C SER A 389 8.07 -14.61 -19.62
N ALA A 390 8.87 -15.63 -19.92
CA ALA A 390 8.69 -16.58 -21.00
C ALA A 390 9.39 -17.90 -20.65
N GLY A 391 9.03 -18.98 -21.32
CA GLY A 391 9.50 -20.33 -20.99
C GLY A 391 8.72 -20.92 -19.82
N LYS A 392 9.18 -22.09 -19.31
CA LYS A 392 8.44 -22.87 -18.32
C LYS A 392 9.36 -23.61 -17.35
N MET A 393 8.92 -23.72 -16.09
CA MET A 393 9.48 -24.67 -15.13
C MET A 393 8.51 -25.84 -14.96
N LEU A 394 9.00 -27.05 -15.13
CA LEU A 394 8.24 -28.29 -15.04
C LEU A 394 8.82 -29.18 -13.94
N VAL A 395 7.96 -29.73 -13.08
CA VAL A 395 8.31 -30.71 -12.08
C VAL A 395 7.46 -31.96 -12.31
N ASN A 396 8.10 -33.11 -12.54
CA ASN A 396 7.40 -34.35 -12.92
C ASN A 396 6.44 -34.19 -14.12
N GLY A 397 6.77 -33.24 -15.04
CA GLY A 397 5.92 -32.89 -16.18
C GLY A 397 4.81 -31.89 -15.89
N VAL A 398 4.57 -31.52 -14.65
CA VAL A 398 3.61 -30.50 -14.22
C VAL A 398 4.28 -29.13 -14.30
N GLU A 399 3.61 -28.16 -14.94
CA GLU A 399 4.10 -26.79 -15.00
C GLU A 399 3.91 -26.09 -13.64
N ILE A 400 4.95 -25.42 -13.16
CA ILE A 400 4.90 -24.61 -11.95
C ILE A 400 4.51 -23.19 -12.34
N ASP A 401 3.25 -22.89 -12.10
CA ASP A 401 2.62 -21.58 -12.38
C ASP A 401 1.95 -20.99 -11.14
N GLY A 402 1.09 -20.00 -11.30
CA GLY A 402 0.36 -19.39 -10.18
C GLY A 402 -0.51 -20.37 -9.40
N SER A 403 -0.97 -21.46 -10.03
CA SER A 403 -1.90 -22.43 -9.44
C SER A 403 -1.20 -23.57 -8.69
N THR A 404 0.00 -23.97 -9.13
CA THR A 404 0.77 -25.09 -8.58
C THR A 404 1.89 -24.64 -7.64
N ARG A 405 2.09 -23.30 -7.54
CA ARG A 405 3.17 -22.68 -6.77
C ARG A 405 3.19 -23.09 -5.29
N GLU A 406 2.04 -23.01 -4.62
CA GLU A 406 1.96 -23.32 -3.20
C GLU A 406 2.29 -24.77 -2.90
N ASP A 407 1.85 -25.71 -3.73
CA ASP A 407 2.13 -27.13 -3.58
C ASP A 407 3.62 -27.43 -3.85
N TRP A 408 4.23 -26.73 -4.81
CA TRP A 408 5.67 -26.77 -5.02
C TRP A 408 6.46 -26.26 -3.81
N GLN A 409 6.08 -25.10 -3.26
CA GLN A 409 6.76 -24.45 -2.13
C GLN A 409 6.68 -25.29 -0.82
N LYS A 410 5.67 -26.13 -0.67
CA LYS A 410 5.60 -27.09 0.46
C LYS A 410 6.78 -28.04 0.51
N ASN A 411 7.43 -28.32 -0.62
CA ASN A 411 8.59 -29.20 -0.72
C ASN A 411 9.93 -28.47 -0.47
N ILE A 412 9.96 -27.15 -0.35
CA ILE A 412 11.18 -26.35 -0.38
C ILE A 412 11.50 -25.79 1.00
N ALA A 413 12.77 -25.96 1.44
CA ALA A 413 13.38 -25.15 2.47
C ALA A 413 14.28 -24.10 1.79
N TYR A 414 14.04 -22.83 2.06
CA TYR A 414 14.79 -21.70 1.48
C TYR A 414 15.65 -21.02 2.54
N ILE A 415 16.94 -20.91 2.26
CA ILE A 415 17.92 -20.22 3.11
C ILE A 415 18.42 -18.98 2.34
N PRO A 416 17.95 -17.78 2.68
CA PRO A 416 18.36 -16.55 2.01
C PRO A 416 19.75 -16.08 2.44
N GLN A 417 20.31 -15.13 1.71
CA GLN A 417 21.57 -14.46 2.02
C GLN A 417 21.55 -13.78 3.41
N GLN A 418 20.41 -13.20 3.79
CA GLN A 418 20.17 -12.59 5.10
C GLN A 418 18.90 -13.18 5.70
N PRO A 419 19.01 -14.17 6.61
CA PRO A 419 17.87 -14.76 7.28
C PRO A 419 17.16 -13.75 8.19
N TYR A 420 15.84 -13.76 8.13
CA TYR A 420 15.06 -12.94 9.06
C TYR A 420 14.85 -13.68 10.39
N ILE A 421 15.19 -13.01 11.48
CA ILE A 421 14.96 -13.47 12.85
C ILE A 421 13.75 -12.73 13.42
N PHE A 422 12.72 -13.50 13.73
CA PHE A 422 11.50 -12.95 14.31
C PHE A 422 11.72 -12.57 15.79
N PRO A 423 11.02 -11.56 16.33
CA PRO A 423 11.07 -11.19 17.75
C PRO A 423 10.31 -12.22 18.59
N LEU A 424 10.82 -13.44 18.62
CA LEU A 424 10.29 -14.64 19.28
C LEU A 424 11.43 -15.33 20.03
N SER A 425 11.12 -16.41 20.78
CA SER A 425 12.17 -17.21 21.37
C SER A 425 13.06 -17.88 20.31
N LEU A 426 14.28 -18.28 20.70
CA LEU A 426 15.15 -19.04 19.80
C LEU A 426 14.46 -20.34 19.35
N LYS A 427 13.79 -21.05 20.24
CA LYS A 427 13.00 -22.23 19.96
C LYS A 427 11.91 -21.92 18.92
N ASP A 428 11.07 -20.89 19.15
CA ASP A 428 9.98 -20.53 18.23
C ASP A 428 10.51 -20.09 16.86
N ASN A 429 11.68 -19.45 16.82
CA ASN A 429 12.36 -19.15 15.57
C ASN A 429 12.79 -20.40 14.82
N ILE A 430 13.30 -21.42 15.51
CA ILE A 430 13.71 -22.71 14.90
C ILE A 430 12.46 -23.48 14.45
N CYS A 431 11.42 -23.53 15.27
CA CYS A 431 10.17 -24.25 14.99
C CYS A 431 9.21 -23.50 14.06
N PHE A 432 9.63 -22.41 13.42
CA PHE A 432 8.75 -21.52 12.68
C PHE A 432 7.89 -22.21 11.61
N TYR A 433 8.41 -23.25 10.95
CA TYR A 433 7.69 -24.03 9.94
C TYR A 433 7.07 -25.33 10.49
N GLU A 434 7.47 -25.78 11.70
CA GLU A 434 7.06 -27.07 12.30
C GLU A 434 6.68 -26.84 13.75
N THR A 435 5.41 -26.50 13.99
CA THR A 435 4.92 -26.13 15.32
C THR A 435 4.75 -27.31 16.30
N ASN A 436 4.68 -28.55 15.79
CA ASN A 436 4.46 -29.77 16.61
C ASN A 436 5.78 -30.50 16.93
N THR A 437 6.84 -29.75 17.21
CA THR A 437 8.19 -30.32 17.44
C THR A 437 8.45 -30.46 18.95
N THR A 438 9.06 -31.55 19.37
CA THR A 438 9.44 -31.74 20.77
C THR A 438 10.73 -31.01 21.11
N ASP A 439 10.95 -30.72 22.42
CA ASP A 439 12.16 -30.03 22.87
C ASP A 439 13.42 -30.82 22.55
N GLU A 440 13.36 -32.18 22.61
CA GLU A 440 14.47 -33.07 22.25
C GLU A 440 14.86 -32.94 20.77
N GLU A 441 13.88 -32.81 19.87
CA GLU A 441 14.16 -32.60 18.45
C GLU A 441 14.81 -31.23 18.20
N VAL A 442 14.37 -30.17 18.91
CA VAL A 442 14.97 -28.85 18.84
C VAL A 442 16.40 -28.85 19.38
N GLU A 443 16.64 -29.48 20.55
CA GLU A 443 17.99 -29.60 21.12
C GLU A 443 18.93 -30.37 20.20
N ARG A 444 18.45 -31.44 19.55
CA ARG A 444 19.24 -32.17 18.57
C ARG A 444 19.68 -31.25 17.44
N VAL A 445 18.75 -30.52 16.83
CA VAL A 445 19.06 -29.60 15.72
C VAL A 445 19.97 -28.46 16.16
N ILE A 446 19.78 -27.89 17.35
CA ILE A 446 20.67 -26.88 17.96
C ILE A 446 22.12 -27.42 18.03
N ASN A 447 22.30 -28.67 18.41
CA ASN A 447 23.62 -29.28 18.47
C ASN A 447 24.21 -29.51 17.06
N GLU A 448 23.42 -30.01 16.11
CA GLU A 448 23.82 -30.27 14.73
C GLU A 448 24.29 -29.00 13.99
N VAL A 449 23.62 -27.84 14.21
CA VAL A 449 24.03 -26.58 13.59
C VAL A 449 25.06 -25.78 14.41
N GLY A 450 25.52 -26.28 15.54
CA GLY A 450 26.53 -25.64 16.38
C GLY A 450 26.03 -24.41 17.15
N LEU A 451 24.73 -24.36 17.53
CA LEU A 451 24.16 -23.29 18.34
C LEU A 451 24.25 -23.52 19.86
N ARG A 452 24.85 -24.63 20.32
CA ARG A 452 24.93 -25.00 21.74
C ARG A 452 25.60 -23.92 22.61
N SER A 453 26.69 -23.34 22.10
CA SER A 453 27.42 -22.25 22.80
C SER A 453 26.56 -21.00 22.95
N LEU A 454 25.79 -20.66 21.95
CA LEU A 454 24.81 -19.56 22.03
C LEU A 454 23.77 -19.85 23.10
N VAL A 455 23.10 -21.00 23.03
CA VAL A 455 22.08 -21.41 24.01
C VAL A 455 22.60 -21.36 25.44
N ALA A 456 23.82 -21.86 25.69
CA ALA A 456 24.47 -21.80 27.00
C ALA A 456 24.78 -20.38 27.50
N SER A 457 24.92 -19.41 26.57
CA SER A 457 25.16 -18.00 26.89
C SER A 457 23.88 -17.17 27.13
N LEU A 458 22.71 -17.75 26.80
CA LEU A 458 21.42 -17.08 26.94
C LEU A 458 20.83 -17.31 28.34
N PRO A 459 20.30 -16.28 29.02
CA PRO A 459 19.74 -16.41 30.38
C PRO A 459 18.65 -17.47 30.49
N ASN A 460 17.76 -17.57 29.50
CA ASN A 460 16.64 -18.50 29.46
C ASN A 460 16.88 -19.65 28.45
N GLY A 461 18.14 -19.87 28.02
CA GLY A 461 18.48 -20.91 27.07
C GLY A 461 17.73 -20.75 25.72
N MET A 462 17.15 -21.84 25.20
CA MET A 462 16.41 -21.79 23.94
C MET A 462 15.08 -21.03 24.00
N TYR A 463 14.59 -20.66 25.19
CA TYR A 463 13.38 -19.86 25.39
C TYR A 463 13.66 -18.34 25.44
N GLU A 464 14.92 -17.92 25.32
CA GLU A 464 15.28 -16.51 25.27
C GLU A 464 14.74 -15.84 24.01
N ILE A 465 14.19 -14.61 24.16
CA ILE A 465 13.70 -13.80 23.04
C ILE A 465 14.90 -13.23 22.29
N ILE A 466 14.94 -13.47 20.98
CA ILE A 466 15.98 -13.01 20.06
C ILE A 466 15.39 -12.09 18.97
N GLY A 467 16.26 -11.41 18.22
CA GLY A 467 15.84 -10.50 17.14
C GLY A 467 15.50 -9.10 17.62
N GLU A 468 14.67 -8.40 16.86
CA GLU A 468 14.34 -7.00 17.14
C GLU A 468 13.55 -6.87 18.46
N GLY A 469 14.10 -6.10 19.40
CA GLY A 469 13.55 -5.97 20.76
C GLY A 469 14.01 -7.03 21.77
N GLY A 470 14.83 -8.01 21.34
CA GLY A 470 15.48 -9.01 22.17
C GLY A 470 16.99 -9.00 21.99
N ARG A 471 17.65 -10.17 22.21
CA ARG A 471 19.08 -10.29 21.98
C ARG A 471 19.38 -10.38 20.47
N MET A 472 20.22 -9.46 20.00
CA MET A 472 20.72 -9.50 18.62
C MET A 472 21.69 -10.66 18.43
N LEU A 473 21.61 -11.33 17.27
CA LEU A 473 22.48 -12.40 16.86
C LEU A 473 23.60 -11.89 15.93
N SER A 474 24.72 -12.59 15.86
CA SER A 474 25.70 -12.39 14.80
C SER A 474 25.21 -13.00 13.48
N GLY A 475 25.72 -12.54 12.32
CA GLY A 475 25.32 -13.08 11.03
C GLY A 475 25.49 -14.62 10.93
N GLY A 476 26.58 -15.17 11.53
CA GLY A 476 26.77 -16.61 11.60
C GLY A 476 25.74 -17.33 12.47
N GLN A 477 25.30 -16.70 13.57
CA GLN A 477 24.22 -17.25 14.41
C GLN A 477 22.87 -17.21 13.69
N GLU A 478 22.57 -16.12 12.96
CA GLU A 478 21.35 -16.02 12.14
C GLU A 478 21.30 -17.09 11.05
N GLN A 479 22.43 -17.34 10.38
CA GLN A 479 22.55 -18.42 9.38
C GLN A 479 22.33 -19.80 10.00
N ARG A 480 22.90 -20.05 11.18
CA ARG A 480 22.70 -21.32 11.91
C ARG A 480 21.24 -21.51 12.32
N VAL A 481 20.52 -20.45 12.68
CA VAL A 481 19.06 -20.50 12.94
C VAL A 481 18.29 -20.85 11.66
N ALA A 482 18.66 -20.28 10.51
CA ALA A 482 18.03 -20.62 9.23
C ALA A 482 18.29 -22.08 8.82
N MET A 483 19.50 -22.59 9.07
CA MET A 483 19.83 -24.00 8.86
C MET A 483 19.04 -24.91 9.81
N ALA A 484 18.90 -24.53 11.08
CA ALA A 484 18.09 -25.28 12.05
C ALA A 484 16.62 -25.39 11.58
N ARG A 485 16.03 -24.30 11.06
CA ARG A 485 14.70 -24.31 10.43
C ARG A 485 14.62 -25.32 9.27
N ALA A 486 15.64 -25.32 8.40
CA ALA A 486 15.68 -26.21 7.24
C ALA A 486 15.85 -27.68 7.62
N LEU A 487 16.69 -27.99 8.63
CA LEU A 487 16.86 -29.36 9.16
C LEU A 487 15.57 -29.89 9.79
N LEU A 488 14.93 -29.06 10.62
CA LEU A 488 13.71 -29.43 11.33
C LEU A 488 12.54 -29.67 10.37
N SER A 489 12.44 -28.89 9.29
CA SER A 489 11.35 -29.00 8.31
C SER A 489 11.37 -30.29 7.50
N LYS A 490 12.47 -31.05 7.48
CA LYS A 490 12.65 -32.31 6.72
C LYS A 490 12.26 -32.21 5.24
N LYS A 491 12.26 -31.00 4.67
CA LYS A 491 11.90 -30.76 3.27
C LYS A 491 12.87 -31.45 2.31
N PRO A 492 12.38 -32.03 1.19
CA PRO A 492 13.22 -32.75 0.24
C PRO A 492 14.05 -31.85 -0.67
N ILE A 493 13.75 -30.57 -0.74
CA ILE A 493 14.46 -29.60 -1.60
C ILE A 493 14.98 -28.45 -0.74
N ILE A 494 16.25 -28.07 -0.98
CA ILE A 494 16.90 -26.96 -0.29
C ILE A 494 17.44 -25.98 -1.32
N LEU A 495 17.04 -24.73 -1.19
CA LEU A 495 17.54 -23.62 -1.99
C LEU A 495 18.32 -22.66 -1.10
N LEU A 496 19.57 -22.39 -1.48
CA LEU A 496 20.46 -21.49 -0.74
C LEU A 496 20.94 -20.37 -1.66
N ASP A 497 20.73 -19.14 -1.22
CA ASP A 497 21.21 -17.95 -1.93
C ASP A 497 22.29 -17.26 -1.12
N GLU A 498 23.55 -17.45 -1.53
CA GLU A 498 24.77 -16.90 -0.91
C GLU A 498 24.81 -17.03 0.63
N PRO A 499 24.57 -18.22 1.22
CA PRO A 499 24.35 -18.40 2.66
C PRO A 499 25.57 -18.04 3.53
N THR A 500 26.75 -17.88 2.96
CA THR A 500 27.99 -17.58 3.69
C THR A 500 28.64 -16.23 3.30
N ALA A 501 27.92 -15.37 2.55
CA ALA A 501 28.49 -14.15 1.98
C ALA A 501 29.05 -13.14 3.01
N HIS A 502 28.49 -13.11 4.22
CA HIS A 502 28.85 -12.17 5.27
C HIS A 502 29.59 -12.80 6.45
N LEU A 503 30.09 -14.03 6.27
CA LEU A 503 30.76 -14.79 7.33
C LEU A 503 32.28 -14.68 7.16
N ASP A 504 32.99 -14.65 8.31
CA ASP A 504 34.43 -14.86 8.34
C ASP A 504 34.78 -16.32 8.01
N ILE A 505 36.03 -16.56 7.64
CA ILE A 505 36.51 -17.85 7.14
C ILE A 505 36.32 -18.97 8.17
N GLU A 506 36.51 -18.67 9.47
CA GLU A 506 36.42 -19.65 10.53
C GLU A 506 34.97 -20.10 10.76
N THR A 507 34.07 -19.13 10.88
CA THR A 507 32.60 -19.39 10.97
C THR A 507 32.08 -20.12 9.74
N GLU A 508 32.55 -19.75 8.54
CA GLU A 508 32.17 -20.44 7.30
C GLU A 508 32.58 -21.89 7.30
N PHE A 509 33.83 -22.18 7.73
CA PHE A 509 34.30 -23.57 7.80
C PHE A 509 33.45 -24.43 8.75
N GLU A 510 33.09 -23.90 9.92
CA GLU A 510 32.21 -24.60 10.87
C GLU A 510 30.81 -24.84 10.28
N ILE A 511 30.20 -23.81 9.64
CA ILE A 511 28.88 -23.91 9.03
C ILE A 511 28.89 -24.90 7.85
N LYS A 512 29.98 -24.97 7.10
CA LYS A 512 30.12 -25.88 5.96
C LYS A 512 29.84 -27.33 6.31
N GLN A 513 30.35 -27.81 7.42
CA GLN A 513 30.14 -29.20 7.86
C GLN A 513 28.64 -29.48 8.13
N SER A 514 27.97 -28.56 8.84
CA SER A 514 26.53 -28.68 9.12
C SER A 514 25.67 -28.56 7.83
N MET A 515 26.10 -27.73 6.87
CA MET A 515 25.40 -27.62 5.58
C MET A 515 25.56 -28.91 4.74
N LEU A 516 26.72 -29.52 4.69
CA LEU A 516 26.93 -30.77 3.94
C LEU A 516 26.06 -31.90 4.49
N HIS A 517 25.90 -31.99 5.81
CA HIS A 517 24.97 -32.93 6.42
C HIS A 517 23.50 -32.65 6.05
N LEU A 518 23.12 -31.35 5.95
CA LEU A 518 21.79 -30.94 5.49
C LEU A 518 21.51 -31.39 4.03
N PHE A 519 22.53 -31.52 3.17
CA PHE A 519 22.40 -31.88 1.76
C PHE A 519 22.08 -33.35 1.52
N GLU A 520 22.41 -34.22 2.47
CA GLU A 520 22.30 -35.68 2.32
C GLU A 520 20.88 -36.11 1.93
N GLY A 521 20.77 -36.84 0.83
CA GLY A 521 19.53 -37.41 0.34
C GLY A 521 18.48 -36.39 -0.18
N LYS A 522 18.87 -35.15 -0.47
CA LYS A 522 17.98 -34.08 -0.92
C LYS A 522 18.39 -33.52 -2.28
N LEU A 523 17.50 -32.77 -2.91
CA LEU A 523 17.83 -31.88 -4.03
C LEU A 523 18.27 -30.54 -3.47
N VAL A 524 19.47 -30.09 -3.80
CA VAL A 524 20.05 -28.85 -3.30
C VAL A 524 20.46 -27.95 -4.45
N PHE A 525 20.11 -26.67 -4.40
CA PHE A 525 20.69 -25.63 -5.22
C PHE A 525 21.42 -24.63 -4.34
N LEU A 526 22.71 -24.48 -4.55
CA LEU A 526 23.57 -23.54 -3.83
C LEU A 526 24.08 -22.46 -4.79
N ALA A 527 23.48 -21.26 -4.73
CA ALA A 527 24.03 -20.09 -5.40
C ALA A 527 25.13 -19.47 -4.53
N THR A 528 26.33 -19.35 -5.08
CA THR A 528 27.46 -18.74 -4.40
C THR A 528 28.47 -18.18 -5.39
N HIS A 529 29.31 -17.28 -4.94
CA HIS A 529 30.49 -16.82 -5.66
C HIS A 529 31.79 -17.47 -5.14
N ARG A 530 31.72 -18.35 -4.12
CA ARG A 530 32.85 -19.00 -3.46
C ARG A 530 33.15 -20.35 -4.09
N LEU A 531 34.27 -20.46 -4.82
CA LEU A 531 34.61 -21.63 -5.62
C LEU A 531 34.90 -22.89 -4.81
N HIS A 532 35.37 -22.77 -3.56
CA HIS A 532 35.70 -23.91 -2.72
C HIS A 532 34.49 -24.81 -2.35
N TRP A 533 33.26 -24.33 -2.57
CA TRP A 533 32.04 -25.12 -2.43
C TRP A 533 31.83 -26.10 -3.60
N MET A 534 32.37 -25.77 -4.78
CA MET A 534 32.09 -26.51 -6.01
C MET A 534 32.61 -27.96 -6.00
N LYS A 535 33.64 -28.22 -5.20
CA LYS A 535 34.18 -29.60 -5.01
C LYS A 535 33.18 -30.57 -4.36
N GLN A 536 32.17 -30.07 -3.68
CA GLN A 536 31.15 -30.87 -3.00
C GLN A 536 29.84 -30.95 -3.78
N MET A 537 29.78 -30.34 -4.96
CA MET A 537 28.59 -30.33 -5.81
C MET A 537 28.66 -31.47 -6.83
N ASP A 538 27.53 -32.17 -7.02
CA ASP A 538 27.40 -33.20 -8.05
C ASP A 538 27.39 -32.60 -9.46
N HIS A 539 26.87 -31.37 -9.58
CA HIS A 539 26.81 -30.64 -10.86
C HIS A 539 26.96 -29.14 -10.62
N ILE A 540 27.53 -28.44 -11.58
CA ILE A 540 27.78 -26.99 -11.49
C ILE A 540 27.18 -26.31 -12.72
N LEU A 541 26.50 -25.19 -12.49
CA LEU A 541 26.00 -24.27 -13.52
C LEU A 541 26.78 -22.96 -13.43
N ILE A 542 27.44 -22.57 -14.51
CA ILE A 542 28.15 -21.29 -14.61
C ILE A 542 27.25 -20.29 -15.31
N LEU A 543 26.83 -19.27 -14.55
CA LEU A 543 25.98 -18.19 -15.08
C LEU A 543 26.80 -16.95 -15.43
N ASN A 544 26.52 -16.37 -16.61
CA ASN A 544 27.03 -15.06 -17.01
C ASN A 544 25.92 -14.30 -17.74
N LYS A 545 25.63 -13.07 -17.28
CA LYS A 545 24.65 -12.16 -17.88
C LYS A 545 23.29 -12.82 -18.16
N GLY A 546 22.83 -13.63 -17.22
CA GLY A 546 21.52 -14.30 -17.31
C GLY A 546 21.48 -15.57 -18.14
N LYS A 547 22.60 -16.09 -18.63
CA LYS A 547 22.71 -17.35 -19.41
C LYS A 547 23.56 -18.37 -18.68
N ILE A 548 23.26 -19.66 -18.85
CA ILE A 548 24.18 -20.72 -18.52
C ILE A 548 25.20 -20.79 -19.66
N ILE A 549 26.45 -20.45 -19.36
CA ILE A 549 27.53 -20.49 -20.33
C ILE A 549 28.19 -21.86 -20.41
N GLU A 550 28.22 -22.58 -19.27
CA GLU A 550 28.77 -23.91 -19.16
C GLU A 550 28.13 -24.67 -17.99
N SER A 551 28.08 -25.99 -18.07
CA SER A 551 27.58 -26.83 -16.99
C SER A 551 28.26 -28.21 -17.05
N GLY A 552 28.52 -28.82 -15.87
CA GLY A 552 29.17 -30.11 -15.78
C GLY A 552 29.59 -30.43 -14.34
N THR A 553 30.32 -31.55 -14.15
CA THR A 553 30.96 -31.88 -12.89
C THR A 553 32.16 -30.98 -12.63
N TYR A 554 32.63 -30.93 -11.40
CA TYR A 554 33.83 -30.15 -11.03
C TYR A 554 35.05 -30.52 -11.87
N GLU A 555 35.26 -31.85 -12.14
CA GLU A 555 36.40 -32.32 -12.92
C GLU A 555 36.28 -31.95 -14.41
N GLU A 556 35.11 -32.06 -14.99
CA GLU A 556 34.86 -31.64 -16.40
C GLU A 556 35.15 -30.15 -16.61
N LEU A 557 34.69 -29.29 -15.71
CA LEU A 557 34.85 -27.85 -15.81
C LEU A 557 36.32 -27.38 -15.55
N LEU A 558 37.08 -28.13 -14.75
CA LEU A 558 38.52 -27.91 -14.59
C LEU A 558 39.29 -28.23 -15.88
N THR A 559 38.91 -29.30 -16.58
CA THR A 559 39.57 -29.74 -17.81
C THR A 559 39.35 -28.69 -18.94
N ASN A 560 38.22 -27.99 -18.95
CA ASN A 560 37.88 -26.95 -19.92
C ASN A 560 38.46 -25.56 -19.59
N GLU A 561 39.35 -25.46 -18.56
CA GLU A 561 39.95 -24.19 -18.08
C GLU A 561 38.96 -23.11 -17.62
N THR A 562 37.66 -23.33 -17.69
CA THR A 562 36.64 -22.34 -17.41
C THR A 562 36.60 -21.92 -15.94
N LEU A 563 36.81 -22.87 -15.03
CA LEU A 563 36.95 -22.57 -13.59
C LEU A 563 38.25 -21.85 -13.25
N HIS A 564 39.33 -22.03 -14.04
CA HIS A 564 40.60 -21.33 -13.86
C HIS A 564 40.47 -19.82 -14.21
N PHE A 565 39.75 -19.46 -15.26
CA PHE A 565 39.51 -18.05 -15.63
C PHE A 565 38.82 -17.28 -14.50
N HIS A 566 37.84 -17.88 -13.84
CA HIS A 566 37.14 -17.23 -12.70
C HIS A 566 37.99 -17.18 -11.41
N SER A 567 39.02 -17.99 -11.26
CA SER A 567 39.94 -17.96 -10.11
C SER A 567 41.07 -16.93 -10.31
N GLU A 568 41.56 -16.74 -11.54
CA GLU A 568 42.64 -15.81 -11.82
C GLU A 568 42.19 -14.35 -11.83
N GLU A 569 40.97 -14.04 -12.31
CA GLU A 569 40.41 -12.69 -12.24
C GLU A 569 40.19 -12.17 -10.80
N ARG A 570 40.12 -13.05 -9.80
CA ARG A 570 39.89 -12.69 -8.39
C ARG A 570 41.13 -12.74 -7.49
N GLY A 571 42.29 -13.13 -8.02
CA GLY A 571 43.53 -13.16 -7.22
C GLY A 571 43.52 -14.17 -6.04
N GLU A 572 42.65 -15.16 -6.06
CA GLU A 572 42.60 -16.25 -5.09
C GLU A 572 43.61 -17.36 -5.50
N ARG A 573 44.85 -17.23 -5.02
CA ARG A 573 45.86 -18.30 -5.05
C ARG A 573 45.89 -19.04 -3.73
#